data_a9834d28f8ae43ca71d496d071356dd7
#
_entry.id   a9834d28f8ae43ca71d496d071356dd7
#
_cell.length_a   1.000
_cell.length_b   1.000
_cell.length_c   1.000
_cell.angle_alpha   90.00
_cell.angle_beta   90.00
_cell.angle_gamma   90.00
#
_symmetry.space_group_name_H-M   'P 1'
#
loop_
_entity.id
_entity.type
_entity.pdbx_description
1 polymer ?
#
loop_
_entity_poly.entity_id
_entity_poly.type
_entity_poly.pdbx_seq_one_letter_code
_entity_poly.pdbx_strand_id
1 'polypeptide(L)'
;IKIDSEFLSKKYEVTLTDRTEIDFDKKGNWTEVDCKKGAVPAALIPASIKDYVKKNFPNEIITKIERKGTGIEVELANDFSLKFNKKGQFVSMDD
;
A
#
# COMPACT_ATOMS: atom_id res chain seq x y z
N ILE A 1 -15.40 -9.98 8.33
CA ILE A 1 -13.95 -10.18 8.29
C ILE A 1 -13.66 -11.56 7.73
N LYS A 2 -12.87 -11.57 6.68
CA LYS A 2 -12.38 -12.81 6.11
C LYS A 2 -10.93 -12.98 6.50
N ILE A 3 -10.61 -14.06 7.17
CA ILE A 3 -9.23 -14.35 7.55
C ILE A 3 -8.80 -15.56 6.76
N ASP A 4 -7.78 -15.38 5.94
CA ASP A 4 -7.20 -16.45 5.15
C ASP A 4 -5.82 -16.73 5.72
N SER A 5 -5.67 -17.87 6.40
CA SER A 5 -4.37 -18.24 6.94
C SER A 5 -3.78 -19.36 6.10
N GLU A 6 -2.72 -19.06 5.43
CA GLU A 6 -1.98 -20.04 4.65
C GLU A 6 -1.16 -20.90 5.59
N PHE A 7 -1.20 -22.17 5.35
CA PHE A 7 -0.51 -23.13 6.21
C PHE A 7 0.98 -22.87 6.30
N LEU A 8 1.62 -22.52 5.20
CA LEU A 8 3.07 -22.32 5.15
C LEU A 8 3.48 -20.86 5.30
N SER A 9 2.71 -19.92 4.79
CA SER A 9 3.11 -18.51 4.79
C SER A 9 2.63 -17.76 6.03
N LYS A 10 1.61 -18.27 6.69
CA LYS A 10 1.01 -17.64 7.87
C LYS A 10 0.63 -16.18 7.65
N LYS A 11 0.12 -15.89 6.46
CA LYS A 11 -0.40 -14.58 6.13
C LYS A 11 -1.84 -14.46 6.58
N TYR A 12 -2.25 -13.24 6.92
CA TYR A 12 -3.63 -12.94 7.25
C TYR A 12 -4.16 -11.91 6.28
N GLU A 13 -5.37 -12.13 5.79
CA GLU A 13 -6.04 -11.17 4.92
C GLU A 13 -7.33 -10.75 5.58
N VAL A 14 -7.57 -9.44 5.66
CA VAL A 14 -8.79 -8.88 6.20
C VAL A 14 -9.47 -8.06 5.09
N THR A 15 -10.74 -8.36 4.83
CA THR A 15 -11.53 -7.60 3.88
C THR A 15 -12.59 -6.83 4.65
N LEU A 16 -12.56 -5.51 4.50
CA LEU A 16 -13.53 -4.62 5.16
C LEU A 16 -14.82 -4.53 4.34
N THR A 17 -15.86 -3.99 4.96
CA THR A 17 -17.19 -3.88 4.31
C THR A 17 -17.17 -3.00 3.07
N ASP A 18 -16.23 -2.05 2.97
CA ASP A 18 -16.08 -1.20 1.80
C ASP A 18 -15.17 -1.80 0.74
N ARG A 19 -14.85 -3.10 0.88
CA ARG A 19 -13.98 -3.87 -0.03
C ARG A 19 -12.50 -3.53 0.08
N THR A 20 -12.10 -2.73 1.07
CA THR A 20 -10.69 -2.55 1.35
C THR A 20 -10.09 -3.86 1.84
N GLU A 21 -9.01 -4.28 1.21
CA GLU A 21 -8.29 -5.50 1.59
C GLU A 21 -7.00 -5.12 2.28
N ILE A 22 -6.74 -5.73 3.43
CA ILE A 22 -5.52 -5.50 4.20
C ILE A 22 -4.86 -6.84 4.44
N ASP A 23 -3.63 -6.99 3.99
CA ASP A 23 -2.83 -8.18 4.23
C ASP A 23 -1.86 -7.91 5.38
N PHE A 24 -1.68 -8.91 6.23
CA PHE A 24 -0.77 -8.85 7.36
C PHE A 24 0.23 -10.00 7.27
N ASP A 25 1.43 -9.77 7.78
CA ASP A 25 2.40 -10.85 7.91
C ASP A 25 2.13 -11.65 9.18
N LYS A 26 2.94 -12.67 9.41
CA LYS A 26 2.76 -13.55 10.59
C LYS A 26 2.98 -12.85 11.91
N LYS A 27 3.61 -11.67 11.90
CA LYS A 27 3.87 -10.87 13.11
C LYS A 27 2.76 -9.87 13.39
N GLY A 28 1.76 -9.79 12.49
CA GLY A 28 0.66 -8.86 12.66
C GLY A 28 0.90 -7.48 12.05
N ASN A 29 1.99 -7.29 11.30
CA ASN A 29 2.24 -6.04 10.61
C ASN A 29 1.57 -6.07 9.26
N TRP A 30 0.91 -4.96 8.86
CA TRP A 30 0.31 -4.93 7.55
C TRP A 30 1.39 -4.90 6.46
N THR A 31 1.14 -5.63 5.37
CA THR A 31 2.06 -5.68 4.23
C THR A 31 1.45 -5.05 2.99
N GLU A 32 0.13 -5.02 2.88
CA GLU A 32 -0.53 -4.42 1.74
C GLU A 32 -1.89 -3.87 2.16
N VAL A 33 -2.25 -2.70 1.65
CA VAL A 33 -3.58 -2.12 1.81
C VAL A 33 -4.07 -1.74 0.43
N ASP A 34 -5.18 -2.34 -0.01
CA ASP A 34 -5.79 -2.11 -1.32
C ASP A 34 -7.20 -1.58 -1.12
N CYS A 35 -7.40 -0.31 -1.40
CA CYS A 35 -8.69 0.36 -1.20
C CYS A 35 -9.56 0.35 -2.45
N LYS A 36 -9.18 -0.38 -3.48
CA LYS A 36 -9.94 -0.51 -4.72
C LYS A 36 -10.28 0.84 -5.35
N LYS A 37 -11.32 1.50 -4.86
CA LYS A 37 -11.79 2.77 -5.42
C LYS A 37 -11.58 3.96 -4.50
N GLY A 38 -11.08 3.73 -3.29
CA GLY A 38 -10.88 4.79 -2.31
C GLY A 38 -9.41 5.08 -2.08
N ALA A 39 -9.15 6.08 -1.24
CA ALA A 39 -7.80 6.46 -0.88
C ALA A 39 -7.31 5.66 0.32
N VAL A 40 -6.05 5.23 0.30
CA VAL A 40 -5.41 4.63 1.45
C VAL A 40 -5.35 5.68 2.57
N PRO A 41 -5.70 5.33 3.82
CA PRO A 41 -5.63 6.29 4.92
C PRO A 41 -4.23 6.89 5.05
N ALA A 42 -4.18 8.21 5.22
CA ALA A 42 -2.90 8.91 5.31
C ALA A 42 -2.03 8.41 6.46
N ALA A 43 -2.64 7.93 7.53
CA ALA A 43 -1.91 7.40 8.69
C ALA A 43 -1.06 6.18 8.33
N LEU A 44 -1.39 5.46 7.27
CA LEU A 44 -0.65 4.28 6.83
C LEU A 44 0.45 4.61 5.83
N ILE A 45 0.51 5.84 5.35
CA ILE A 45 1.45 6.24 4.32
C ILE A 45 2.61 7.01 4.96
N PRO A 46 3.87 6.57 4.76
CA PRO A 46 5.02 7.34 5.25
C PRO A 46 4.99 8.78 4.73
N ALA A 47 5.42 9.72 5.58
CA ALA A 47 5.36 11.14 5.24
C ALA A 47 6.13 11.48 3.97
N SER A 48 7.30 10.87 3.76
CA SER A 48 8.11 11.12 2.57
C SER A 48 7.37 10.72 1.29
N ILE A 49 6.62 9.61 1.34
CA ILE A 49 5.86 9.13 0.18
C ILE A 49 4.66 10.06 -0.07
N LYS A 50 3.96 10.45 1.00
CA LYS A 50 2.84 11.40 0.86
C LYS A 50 3.31 12.71 0.23
N ASP A 51 4.44 13.22 0.71
CA ASP A 51 4.98 14.48 0.21
C ASP A 51 5.37 14.37 -1.27
N TYR A 52 5.99 13.25 -1.65
CA TYR A 52 6.36 13.03 -3.04
C TYR A 52 5.13 13.02 -3.96
N VAL A 53 4.10 12.27 -3.57
CA VAL A 53 2.88 12.19 -4.37
C VAL A 53 2.17 13.52 -4.43
N LYS A 54 2.08 14.23 -3.31
CA LYS A 54 1.43 15.54 -3.27
C LYS A 54 2.15 16.55 -4.15
N LYS A 55 3.48 16.48 -4.21
CA LYS A 55 4.28 17.42 -4.98
C LYS A 55 4.23 17.12 -6.49
N ASN A 56 4.27 15.85 -6.86
CA ASN A 56 4.38 15.44 -8.27
C ASN A 56 3.05 15.03 -8.90
N PHE A 57 2.09 14.60 -8.08
CA PHE A 57 0.77 14.14 -8.55
C PHE A 57 -0.32 14.69 -7.64
N PRO A 58 -0.47 16.03 -7.56
CA PRO A 58 -1.37 16.64 -6.57
C PRO A 58 -2.84 16.32 -6.76
N ASN A 59 -3.23 15.88 -7.95
CA ASN A 59 -4.62 15.55 -8.24
C ASN A 59 -4.91 14.06 -8.20
N GLU A 60 -3.92 13.25 -7.80
CA GLU A 60 -4.08 11.80 -7.73
C GLU A 60 -4.14 11.34 -6.28
N ILE A 61 -4.81 10.22 -6.05
CA ILE A 61 -4.86 9.59 -4.73
C ILE A 61 -4.14 8.26 -4.78
N ILE A 62 -3.62 7.84 -3.63
CA ILE A 62 -3.00 6.53 -3.47
C ILE A 62 -4.11 5.54 -3.15
N THR A 63 -4.33 4.56 -4.04
CA THR A 63 -5.37 3.56 -3.87
C THR A 63 -4.84 2.26 -3.28
N LYS A 64 -3.53 2.06 -3.34
CA LYS A 64 -2.91 0.84 -2.84
C LYS A 64 -1.52 1.16 -2.34
N ILE A 65 -1.11 0.51 -1.26
CA ILE A 65 0.25 0.59 -0.75
C ILE A 65 0.69 -0.81 -0.33
N GLU A 66 1.90 -1.18 -0.68
CA GLU A 66 2.45 -2.49 -0.37
C GLU A 66 3.87 -2.33 0.17
N ARG A 67 4.14 -2.97 1.31
CA ARG A 67 5.49 -3.01 1.88
C ARG A 67 6.18 -4.28 1.45
N LYS A 68 7.32 -4.11 0.81
CA LYS A 68 8.15 -5.23 0.34
C LYS A 68 9.46 -5.23 1.13
N GLY A 69 10.19 -6.35 1.08
CA GLY A 69 11.46 -6.43 1.76
C GLY A 69 12.47 -5.38 1.34
N THR A 70 12.39 -4.90 0.10
CA THR A 70 13.32 -3.92 -0.47
C THR A 70 12.79 -2.49 -0.43
N GLY A 71 11.53 -2.29 -0.05
CA GLY A 71 10.97 -0.95 -0.03
C GLY A 71 9.45 -0.96 -0.04
N ILE A 72 8.88 0.12 -0.56
CA ILE A 72 7.43 0.33 -0.56
C ILE A 72 6.99 0.67 -1.97
N GLU A 73 5.88 0.09 -2.40
CA GLU A 73 5.26 0.39 -3.68
C GLU A 73 3.87 0.98 -3.44
N VAL A 74 3.54 2.07 -4.12
CA VAL A 74 2.20 2.65 -4.06
C VAL A 74 1.61 2.70 -5.46
N GLU A 75 0.29 2.58 -5.54
CA GLU A 75 -0.44 2.66 -6.80
C GLU A 75 -1.41 3.84 -6.71
N LEU A 76 -1.44 4.63 -7.77
CA LEU A 76 -2.29 5.81 -7.87
C LEU A 76 -3.58 5.48 -8.62
N ALA A 77 -4.57 6.36 -8.49
CA ALA A 77 -5.86 6.17 -9.16
C ALA A 77 -5.75 6.17 -10.68
N ASN A 78 -4.68 6.76 -11.22
CA ASN A 78 -4.43 6.79 -12.68
C ASN A 78 -3.64 5.57 -13.17
N ASP A 79 -3.51 4.54 -12.35
CA ASP A 79 -2.82 3.27 -12.64
C ASP A 79 -1.29 3.37 -12.66
N PHE A 80 -0.72 4.51 -12.29
CA PHE A 80 0.72 4.60 -12.13
C PHE A 80 1.14 3.91 -10.83
N SER A 81 2.28 3.21 -10.87
CA SER A 81 2.87 2.59 -9.69
C SER A 81 4.20 3.28 -9.40
N LEU A 82 4.39 3.67 -8.15
CA LEU A 82 5.62 4.34 -7.70
C LEU A 82 6.34 3.43 -6.72
N LYS A 83 7.64 3.27 -6.91
CA LYS A 83 8.46 2.45 -6.03
C LYS A 83 9.40 3.32 -5.21
N PHE A 84 9.47 3.04 -3.92
CA PHE A 84 10.32 3.76 -2.98
C PHE A 84 11.18 2.76 -2.22
N ASN A 85 12.38 3.20 -1.81
CA ASN A 85 13.24 2.35 -1.00
C ASN A 85 12.77 2.35 0.47
N LYS A 86 13.47 1.62 1.33
CA LYS A 86 13.10 1.52 2.74
C LYS A 86 13.13 2.86 3.47
N LYS A 87 13.88 3.82 2.96
CA LYS A 87 13.97 5.16 3.54
C LYS A 87 12.88 6.09 3.03
N GLY A 88 12.01 5.61 2.14
CA GLY A 88 10.97 6.42 1.56
C GLY A 88 11.41 7.31 0.42
N GLN A 89 12.57 7.01 -0.17
CA GLN A 89 13.08 7.77 -1.32
C GLN A 89 12.60 7.13 -2.61
N PHE A 90 12.24 7.97 -3.58
CA PHE A 90 11.72 7.51 -4.86
C PHE A 90 12.78 6.72 -5.63
N VAL A 91 12.38 5.58 -6.19
CA VAL A 91 13.26 4.72 -6.98
C VAL A 91 12.84 4.71 -8.44
N SER A 92 11.59 4.37 -8.72
CA SER A 92 11.13 4.24 -10.10
C SER A 92 9.61 4.37 -10.19
N MET A 93 9.12 4.58 -11.42
CA MET A 93 7.69 4.69 -11.70
C MET A 93 7.37 3.80 -12.89
N ASP A 94 6.26 3.07 -12.78
CA ASP A 94 5.69 2.27 -13.87
C ASP A 94 4.25 2.73 -14.13
N ASP A 95 3.84 2.64 -15.38
CA ASP A 95 2.46 2.91 -15.76
C ASP A 95 1.74 1.71 -16.35
#